data_7c4810fd06c321737c90aa12eb13fa83
#
_entry.id   7c4810fd06c321737c90aa12eb13fa83
#
_cell.length_a   1.000
_cell.length_b   1.000
_cell.length_c   1.000
_cell.angle_alpha   90.00
_cell.angle_beta   90.00
_cell.angle_gamma   90.00
#
_symmetry.space_group_name_H-M   'P 1'
#
loop_
_entity.id
_entity.type
_entity.pdbx_description
1 polymer ?
#
loop_
_entity_poly.entity_id
_entity_poly.type
_entity_poly.pdbx_seq_one_letter_code
_entity_poly.pdbx_strand_id
1 'polypeptide(L)'
;MNEDLLFELDDVSKEYVMGEVKVKALSSASFGIGRGELAVVLGPSGSGKSTLLNALGGMDIPSSGKIYFNGIDISSYTEKQLTNYRRKNIGFVFQFYNLMPNLTARENVELATEISENPLDIPEVLERIGLKDRGDHFPAQMSGGEQQRVAIARAIAKNPEVLLCDEPTGALDYTTGVKVLLLLRQINREMGKTVVIITHNQPIAQMADRVIRIRSGEIVENRLNHVPVDPGKIEW
;
A
#
# COMPACT_ATOMS: atom_id res chain seq x y z
N MET A 1 22.53 2.78 -10.83
CA MET A 1 21.24 2.34 -10.30
C MET A 1 21.50 1.10 -9.45
N ASN A 2 21.00 1.04 -8.23
CA ASN A 2 21.17 -0.12 -7.35
C ASN A 2 20.25 -1.22 -7.91
N GLU A 3 20.78 -2.37 -8.32
CA GLU A 3 20.04 -3.45 -9.02
C GLU A 3 18.88 -4.05 -8.20
N ASP A 4 18.82 -3.76 -6.88
CA ASP A 4 17.79 -4.29 -5.98
C ASP A 4 16.62 -3.34 -5.68
N LEU A 5 16.59 -2.12 -6.24
CA LEU A 5 15.50 -1.18 -6.00
C LEU A 5 14.28 -1.51 -6.85
N LEU A 6 13.12 -1.65 -6.19
CA LEU A 6 11.83 -1.75 -6.86
C LEU A 6 11.28 -0.37 -7.23
N PHE A 7 11.33 0.56 -6.26
CA PHE A 7 11.05 1.98 -6.49
C PHE A 7 12.30 2.83 -6.28
N GLU A 8 12.49 3.81 -7.15
CA GLU A 8 13.46 4.90 -6.99
C GLU A 8 12.78 6.22 -7.33
N LEU A 9 12.82 7.16 -6.41
CA LEU A 9 12.32 8.52 -6.59
C LEU A 9 13.51 9.46 -6.71
N ASP A 10 13.49 10.32 -7.72
CA ASP A 10 14.52 11.29 -8.01
C ASP A 10 13.89 12.69 -8.12
N ASP A 11 14.12 13.53 -7.10
CA ASP A 11 13.66 14.91 -6.98
C ASP A 11 12.15 15.11 -7.22
N VAL A 12 11.33 14.19 -6.73
CA VAL A 12 9.89 14.17 -6.97
C VAL A 12 9.19 15.28 -6.20
N SER A 13 8.47 16.13 -6.93
CA SER A 13 7.62 17.17 -6.36
C SER A 13 6.19 17.07 -6.89
N LYS A 14 5.22 17.45 -6.06
CA LYS A 14 3.81 17.52 -6.45
C LYS A 14 3.16 18.79 -5.93
N GLU A 15 2.60 19.57 -6.83
CA GLU A 15 1.78 20.74 -6.53
C GLU A 15 0.33 20.50 -6.98
N TYR A 16 -0.62 20.89 -6.14
CA TYR A 16 -2.03 20.99 -6.49
C TYR A 16 -2.42 22.47 -6.60
N VAL A 17 -3.11 22.81 -7.67
CA VAL A 17 -3.63 24.16 -7.89
C VAL A 17 -5.14 24.17 -7.58
N MET A 18 -5.51 24.91 -6.55
CA MET A 18 -6.90 25.05 -6.10
C MET A 18 -7.33 26.52 -6.21
N GLY A 19 -7.80 26.91 -7.39
CA GLY A 19 -8.03 28.32 -7.70
C GLY A 19 -6.74 29.11 -7.71
N GLU A 20 -6.62 30.10 -6.85
CA GLU A 20 -5.39 30.93 -6.68
C GLU A 20 -4.37 30.33 -5.71
N VAL A 21 -4.76 29.28 -4.96
CA VAL A 21 -3.90 28.67 -3.95
C VAL A 21 -3.11 27.51 -4.57
N LYS A 22 -1.79 27.53 -4.39
CA LYS A 22 -0.90 26.41 -4.71
C LYS A 22 -0.52 25.69 -3.43
N VAL A 23 -0.77 24.38 -3.38
CA VAL A 23 -0.38 23.52 -2.26
C VAL A 23 0.71 22.57 -2.74
N LYS A 24 1.91 22.72 -2.20
CA LYS A 24 3.05 21.83 -2.47
C LYS A 24 2.95 20.62 -1.55
N ALA A 25 2.41 19.52 -2.05
CA ALA A 25 2.18 18.31 -1.28
C ALA A 25 3.42 17.40 -1.16
N LEU A 26 4.32 17.45 -2.17
CA LEU A 26 5.64 16.82 -2.13
C LEU A 26 6.70 17.84 -2.59
N SER A 27 7.86 17.79 -1.98
CA SER A 27 9.00 18.71 -2.19
C SER A 27 10.28 17.89 -2.34
N SER A 28 10.79 17.77 -3.57
CA SER A 28 12.10 17.17 -3.86
C SER A 28 12.34 15.84 -3.15
N ALA A 29 11.32 14.98 -3.14
CA ALA A 29 11.41 13.68 -2.49
C ALA A 29 12.32 12.74 -3.27
N SER A 30 13.43 12.28 -2.63
CA SER A 30 14.38 11.34 -3.22
C SER A 30 14.67 10.20 -2.25
N PHE A 31 14.33 8.98 -2.64
CA PHE A 31 14.61 7.76 -1.87
C PHE A 31 14.36 6.51 -2.72
N GLY A 32 14.77 5.34 -2.21
CA GLY A 32 14.48 4.05 -2.84
C GLY A 32 13.80 3.09 -1.89
N ILE A 33 13.03 2.14 -2.43
CA ILE A 33 12.44 0.99 -1.74
C ILE A 33 12.91 -0.26 -2.46
N GLY A 34 13.51 -1.20 -1.72
CA GLY A 34 13.99 -2.48 -2.25
C GLY A 34 12.85 -3.43 -2.57
N ARG A 35 13.12 -4.37 -3.46
CA ARG A 35 12.21 -5.47 -3.78
C ARG A 35 12.02 -6.37 -2.55
N GLY A 36 10.76 -6.71 -2.24
CA GLY A 36 10.41 -7.54 -1.08
C GLY A 36 10.58 -6.85 0.28
N GLU A 37 10.90 -5.55 0.32
CA GLU A 37 10.90 -4.79 1.58
C GLU A 37 9.47 -4.54 2.07
N LEU A 38 9.29 -4.53 3.39
CA LEU A 38 8.16 -3.88 4.04
C LEU A 38 8.61 -2.49 4.47
N ALA A 39 8.15 -1.47 3.75
CA ALA A 39 8.46 -0.07 4.05
C ALA A 39 7.30 0.61 4.78
N VAL A 40 7.62 1.41 5.81
CA VAL A 40 6.63 2.24 6.50
C VAL A 40 6.97 3.71 6.31
N VAL A 41 6.02 4.46 5.76
CA VAL A 41 6.09 5.92 5.60
C VAL A 41 5.32 6.59 6.71
N LEU A 42 6.04 7.26 7.60
CA LEU A 42 5.50 7.98 8.75
C LEU A 42 5.39 9.48 8.49
N GLY A 43 4.35 10.08 9.03
CA GLY A 43 4.21 11.53 9.06
C GLY A 43 2.87 11.99 9.63
N PRO A 44 2.74 13.24 10.10
CA PRO A 44 1.48 13.77 10.56
C PRO A 44 0.43 13.84 9.44
N SER A 45 -0.83 14.06 9.80
CA SER A 45 -1.88 14.32 8.82
C SER A 45 -1.51 15.52 7.94
N GLY A 46 -1.77 15.44 6.63
CA GLY A 46 -1.44 16.52 5.68
C GLY A 46 0.06 16.62 5.31
N SER A 47 0.92 15.71 5.73
CA SER A 47 2.36 15.77 5.42
C SER A 47 2.74 15.34 4.00
N GLY A 48 1.80 14.84 3.18
CA GLY A 48 2.05 14.38 1.80
C GLY A 48 2.08 12.86 1.64
N LYS A 49 1.80 12.06 2.68
CA LYS A 49 1.84 10.57 2.63
C LYS A 49 0.93 9.97 1.55
N SER A 50 -0.35 10.37 1.53
CA SER A 50 -1.30 9.84 0.53
C SER A 50 -0.97 10.32 -0.88
N THR A 51 -0.43 11.55 -1.03
CA THR A 51 0.11 12.03 -2.31
C THR A 51 1.27 11.16 -2.79
N LEU A 52 2.20 10.83 -1.89
CA LEU A 52 3.30 9.92 -2.20
C LEU A 52 2.79 8.52 -2.60
N LEU A 53 1.85 7.96 -1.83
CA LEU A 53 1.26 6.65 -2.14
C LEU A 53 0.57 6.64 -3.52
N ASN A 54 -0.19 7.71 -3.82
CA ASN A 54 -0.86 7.86 -5.11
C ASN A 54 0.15 7.98 -6.27
N ALA A 55 1.27 8.69 -6.06
CA ALA A 55 2.31 8.81 -7.05
C ALA A 55 3.02 7.47 -7.31
N LEU A 56 3.38 6.72 -6.25
CA LEU A 56 3.94 5.36 -6.37
C LEU A 56 2.97 4.41 -7.07
N GLY A 57 1.69 4.53 -6.78
CA GLY A 57 0.64 3.72 -7.37
C GLY A 57 0.20 4.14 -8.77
N GLY A 58 0.75 5.21 -9.34
CA GLY A 58 0.34 5.74 -10.64
C GLY A 58 -1.11 6.22 -10.68
N MET A 59 -1.66 6.62 -9.53
CA MET A 59 -2.98 7.26 -9.43
C MET A 59 -2.87 8.76 -9.68
N ASP A 60 -1.66 9.31 -9.50
CA ASP A 60 -1.34 10.70 -9.75
C ASP A 60 0.07 10.80 -10.36
N ILE A 61 0.31 11.84 -11.16
CA ILE A 61 1.61 12.09 -11.81
C ILE A 61 2.33 13.20 -11.05
N PRO A 62 3.64 13.08 -10.78
CA PRO A 62 4.42 14.15 -10.17
C PRO A 62 4.40 15.42 -11.04
N SER A 63 4.50 16.60 -10.41
CA SER A 63 4.64 17.88 -11.12
C SER A 63 6.06 18.06 -11.69
N SER A 64 7.07 17.47 -11.03
CA SER A 64 8.46 17.42 -11.48
C SER A 64 9.17 16.23 -10.81
N GLY A 65 10.37 15.91 -11.31
CA GLY A 65 11.15 14.76 -10.88
C GLY A 65 10.69 13.47 -11.56
N LYS A 66 11.26 12.33 -11.14
CA LYS A 66 11.01 11.04 -11.76
C LYS A 66 10.75 9.96 -10.73
N ILE A 67 9.86 9.04 -11.08
CA ILE A 67 9.60 7.83 -10.31
C ILE A 67 9.94 6.64 -11.21
N TYR A 68 10.89 5.84 -10.77
CA TYR A 68 11.24 4.60 -11.45
C TYR A 68 10.62 3.41 -10.73
N PHE A 69 10.01 2.51 -11.49
CA PHE A 69 9.55 1.21 -11.05
C PHE A 69 10.27 0.13 -11.86
N ASN A 70 11.00 -0.75 -11.21
CA ASN A 70 11.88 -1.72 -11.89
C ASN A 70 12.84 -1.05 -12.89
N GLY A 71 13.37 0.14 -12.56
CA GLY A 71 14.26 0.91 -13.43
C GLY A 71 13.57 1.61 -14.60
N ILE A 72 12.25 1.53 -14.73
CA ILE A 72 11.47 2.16 -15.80
C ILE A 72 10.80 3.43 -15.26
N ASP A 73 11.00 4.57 -15.92
CA ASP A 73 10.37 5.84 -15.57
C ASP A 73 8.86 5.81 -15.84
N ILE A 74 8.06 5.73 -14.75
CA ILE A 74 6.60 5.73 -14.83
C ILE A 74 6.00 7.14 -14.81
N SER A 75 6.81 8.19 -14.54
CA SER A 75 6.34 9.58 -14.48
C SER A 75 5.93 10.10 -15.87
N SER A 76 6.48 9.49 -16.91
CA SER A 76 6.20 9.83 -18.32
C SER A 76 5.07 9.00 -18.93
N TYR A 77 4.44 8.10 -18.16
CA TYR A 77 3.41 7.21 -18.65
C TYR A 77 2.12 7.95 -19.02
N THR A 78 1.52 7.54 -20.13
CA THR A 78 0.15 7.91 -20.48
C THR A 78 -0.85 7.25 -19.54
N GLU A 79 -2.09 7.78 -19.48
CA GLU A 79 -3.15 7.20 -18.64
C GLU A 79 -3.41 5.71 -18.93
N LYS A 80 -3.31 5.30 -20.20
CA LYS A 80 -3.43 3.88 -20.61
C LYS A 80 -2.30 3.03 -20.03
N GLN A 81 -1.06 3.54 -20.04
CA GLN A 81 0.10 2.86 -19.48
C GLN A 81 0.01 2.78 -17.94
N LEU A 82 -0.42 3.87 -17.28
CA LEU A 82 -0.67 3.88 -15.82
C LEU A 82 -1.78 2.90 -15.43
N THR A 83 -2.85 2.80 -16.22
CA THR A 83 -3.90 1.80 -15.99
C THR A 83 -3.35 0.38 -16.08
N ASN A 84 -2.51 0.08 -17.06
CA ASN A 84 -1.88 -1.22 -17.19
C ASN A 84 -0.86 -1.48 -16.05
N TYR A 85 -0.10 -0.46 -15.65
CA TYR A 85 0.81 -0.51 -14.51
C TYR A 85 0.06 -0.87 -13.22
N ARG A 86 -1.05 -0.15 -12.89
CA ARG A 86 -1.89 -0.45 -11.73
C ARG A 86 -2.48 -1.85 -11.78
N ARG A 87 -2.93 -2.27 -12.98
CA ARG A 87 -3.51 -3.60 -13.17
C ARG A 87 -2.52 -4.71 -12.82
N LYS A 88 -1.29 -4.62 -13.32
CA LYS A 88 -0.29 -5.69 -13.22
C LYS A 88 0.47 -5.67 -11.90
N ASN A 89 0.84 -4.48 -11.42
CA ASN A 89 1.90 -4.37 -10.42
C ASN A 89 1.41 -3.91 -9.04
N ILE A 90 0.26 -3.21 -8.95
CA ILE A 90 -0.13 -2.52 -7.71
C ILE A 90 -1.42 -3.09 -7.12
N GLY A 91 -1.38 -3.49 -5.86
CA GLY A 91 -2.56 -3.74 -5.02
C GLY A 91 -2.75 -2.59 -4.03
N PHE A 92 -3.96 -2.00 -3.99
CA PHE A 92 -4.29 -0.95 -3.03
C PHE A 92 -5.11 -1.49 -1.87
N VAL A 93 -4.75 -1.08 -0.65
CA VAL A 93 -5.48 -1.32 0.60
C VAL A 93 -5.76 0.03 1.24
N PHE A 94 -7.03 0.37 1.46
CA PHE A 94 -7.46 1.65 1.98
C PHE A 94 -7.97 1.55 3.43
N GLN A 95 -7.95 2.66 4.14
CA GLN A 95 -8.44 2.77 5.52
C GLN A 95 -9.92 2.38 5.67
N PHE A 96 -10.77 2.75 4.72
CA PHE A 96 -12.22 2.51 4.74
C PHE A 96 -12.64 1.33 3.85
N TYR A 97 -11.78 0.32 3.69
CA TYR A 97 -12.00 -0.96 3.01
C TYR A 97 -12.40 -0.84 1.53
N ASN A 98 -13.28 0.09 1.16
CA ASN A 98 -13.81 0.31 -0.19
C ASN A 98 -14.37 -0.97 -0.83
N LEU A 99 -15.07 -1.79 -0.05
CA LEU A 99 -15.78 -2.97 -0.54
C LEU A 99 -17.08 -2.57 -1.21
N MET A 100 -17.46 -3.35 -2.21
CA MET A 100 -18.78 -3.24 -2.84
C MET A 100 -19.83 -3.85 -1.91
N PRO A 101 -20.78 -3.05 -1.37
CA PRO A 101 -21.66 -3.50 -0.30
C PRO A 101 -22.67 -4.59 -0.73
N ASN A 102 -22.99 -4.65 -2.02
CA ASN A 102 -23.94 -5.61 -2.62
C ASN A 102 -23.25 -6.88 -3.12
N LEU A 103 -21.94 -7.02 -2.92
CA LEU A 103 -21.18 -8.21 -3.27
C LEU A 103 -20.69 -8.91 -2.00
N THR A 104 -20.67 -10.22 -2.02
CA THR A 104 -20.09 -11.05 -0.97
C THR A 104 -18.57 -10.81 -0.85
N ALA A 105 -17.95 -11.33 0.20
CA ALA A 105 -16.50 -11.29 0.36
C ALA A 105 -15.78 -11.94 -0.83
N ARG A 106 -16.25 -13.11 -1.28
CA ARG A 106 -15.73 -13.81 -2.46
C ARG A 106 -15.84 -12.95 -3.71
N GLU A 107 -17.03 -12.44 -4.02
CA GLU A 107 -17.26 -11.62 -5.21
C GLU A 107 -16.46 -10.30 -5.20
N ASN A 108 -16.25 -9.70 -4.02
CA ASN A 108 -15.36 -8.54 -3.88
C ASN A 108 -13.90 -8.88 -4.27
N VAL A 109 -13.44 -10.10 -3.99
CA VAL A 109 -12.10 -10.57 -4.37
C VAL A 109 -12.07 -10.92 -5.86
N GLU A 110 -13.11 -11.56 -6.38
CA GLU A 110 -13.26 -11.95 -7.79
C GLU A 110 -13.17 -10.77 -8.74
N LEU A 111 -13.75 -9.63 -8.39
CA LEU A 111 -13.65 -8.40 -9.20
C LEU A 111 -12.21 -8.00 -9.54
N ALA A 112 -11.26 -8.27 -8.65
CA ALA A 112 -9.86 -7.94 -8.89
C ALA A 112 -9.17 -8.97 -9.77
N THR A 113 -9.63 -10.22 -9.77
CA THR A 113 -9.06 -11.30 -10.59
C THR A 113 -9.47 -11.19 -12.05
N GLU A 114 -10.66 -10.67 -12.35
CA GLU A 114 -11.19 -10.46 -13.70
C GLU A 114 -10.25 -9.63 -14.62
N ILE A 115 -9.50 -8.72 -14.01
CA ILE A 115 -8.58 -7.86 -14.76
C ILE A 115 -7.13 -8.35 -14.73
N SER A 116 -6.84 -9.47 -14.05
CA SER A 116 -5.47 -10.02 -13.90
C SER A 116 -5.15 -11.04 -14.98
N GLU A 117 -3.88 -11.04 -15.43
CA GLU A 117 -3.37 -12.06 -16.35
C GLU A 117 -2.97 -13.37 -15.63
N ASN A 118 -2.63 -13.28 -14.34
CA ASN A 118 -2.18 -14.42 -13.53
C ASN A 118 -2.70 -14.30 -12.09
N PRO A 119 -4.03 -14.37 -11.87
CA PRO A 119 -4.63 -14.23 -10.55
C PRO A 119 -4.29 -15.43 -9.65
N LEU A 120 -4.34 -15.19 -8.34
CA LEU A 120 -4.27 -16.24 -7.34
C LEU A 120 -5.62 -16.97 -7.24
N ASP A 121 -5.59 -18.22 -6.78
CA ASP A 121 -6.79 -18.98 -6.47
C ASP A 121 -7.57 -18.34 -5.31
N ILE A 122 -8.85 -18.07 -5.51
CA ILE A 122 -9.66 -17.32 -4.54
C ILE A 122 -9.90 -18.10 -3.25
N PRO A 123 -10.25 -19.40 -3.27
CA PRO A 123 -10.27 -20.23 -2.08
C PRO A 123 -9.00 -20.16 -1.24
N GLU A 124 -7.83 -20.26 -1.87
CA GLU A 124 -6.53 -20.14 -1.19
C GLU A 124 -6.32 -18.75 -0.58
N VAL A 125 -6.71 -17.71 -1.30
CA VAL A 125 -6.63 -16.31 -0.81
C VAL A 125 -7.54 -16.14 0.40
N LEU A 126 -8.79 -16.61 0.36
CA LEU A 126 -9.73 -16.52 1.48
C LEU A 126 -9.25 -17.33 2.70
N GLU A 127 -8.66 -18.49 2.48
CA GLU A 127 -8.05 -19.27 3.55
C GLU A 127 -6.86 -18.55 4.19
N ARG A 128 -5.97 -17.97 3.39
CA ARG A 128 -4.79 -17.21 3.85
C ARG A 128 -5.17 -16.02 4.74
N ILE A 129 -6.27 -15.35 4.44
CA ILE A 129 -6.75 -14.24 5.27
C ILE A 129 -7.63 -14.68 6.45
N GLY A 130 -7.82 -15.98 6.66
CA GLY A 130 -8.64 -16.55 7.73
C GLY A 130 -10.13 -16.31 7.57
N LEU A 131 -10.65 -16.31 6.33
CA LEU A 131 -12.06 -16.09 5.98
C LEU A 131 -12.62 -17.17 5.05
N LYS A 132 -12.07 -18.40 5.11
CA LYS A 132 -12.52 -19.54 4.29
C LYS A 132 -14.03 -19.75 4.36
N ASP A 133 -14.59 -19.74 5.58
CA ASP A 133 -16.01 -20.00 5.84
C ASP A 133 -16.89 -18.73 5.81
N ARG A 134 -16.30 -17.60 5.41
CA ARG A 134 -16.96 -16.28 5.35
C ARG A 134 -17.06 -15.73 3.93
N GLY A 135 -16.68 -16.52 2.93
CA GLY A 135 -16.67 -16.08 1.53
C GLY A 135 -18.01 -15.59 1.01
N ASP A 136 -19.10 -16.17 1.48
CA ASP A 136 -20.47 -15.86 1.02
C ASP A 136 -21.19 -14.80 1.88
N HIS A 137 -20.48 -14.16 2.83
CA HIS A 137 -21.01 -13.06 3.65
C HIS A 137 -20.84 -11.71 2.94
N PHE A 138 -21.86 -10.85 3.09
CA PHE A 138 -21.81 -9.46 2.63
C PHE A 138 -21.03 -8.59 3.63
N PRO A 139 -20.44 -7.46 3.20
CA PRO A 139 -19.72 -6.54 4.09
C PRO A 139 -20.52 -6.12 5.34
N ALA A 140 -21.83 -5.92 5.21
CA ALA A 140 -22.71 -5.58 6.34
C ALA A 140 -22.82 -6.68 7.42
N GLN A 141 -22.44 -7.92 7.10
CA GLN A 141 -22.44 -9.07 8.00
C GLN A 141 -21.05 -9.34 8.61
N MET A 142 -20.07 -8.48 8.33
CA MET A 142 -18.67 -8.66 8.69
C MET A 142 -18.21 -7.54 9.63
N SER A 143 -17.35 -7.91 10.59
CA SER A 143 -16.65 -6.92 11.41
C SER A 143 -15.69 -6.07 10.58
N GLY A 144 -15.30 -4.88 11.08
CA GLY A 144 -14.34 -4.01 10.39
C GLY A 144 -13.01 -4.71 10.06
N GLY A 145 -12.52 -5.55 10.97
CA GLY A 145 -11.30 -6.32 10.71
C GLY A 145 -11.47 -7.43 9.67
N GLU A 146 -12.67 -8.05 9.57
CA GLU A 146 -12.96 -8.99 8.47
C GLU A 146 -13.05 -8.24 7.14
N GLN A 147 -13.72 -7.09 7.10
CA GLN A 147 -13.80 -6.26 5.90
C GLN A 147 -12.41 -5.80 5.44
N GLN A 148 -11.53 -5.40 6.37
CA GLN A 148 -10.14 -5.04 6.05
C GLN A 148 -9.37 -6.24 5.48
N ARG A 149 -9.54 -7.43 6.04
CA ARG A 149 -8.91 -8.63 5.47
C ARG A 149 -9.45 -8.96 4.07
N VAL A 150 -10.74 -8.77 3.81
CA VAL A 150 -11.31 -8.90 2.43
C VAL A 150 -10.68 -7.85 1.49
N ALA A 151 -10.50 -6.60 1.94
CA ALA A 151 -9.83 -5.57 1.13
C ALA A 151 -8.37 -5.94 0.81
N ILE A 152 -7.66 -6.56 1.76
CA ILE A 152 -6.31 -7.09 1.53
C ILE A 152 -6.37 -8.27 0.55
N ALA A 153 -7.31 -9.20 0.73
CA ALA A 153 -7.52 -10.33 -0.19
C ALA A 153 -7.75 -9.85 -1.62
N ARG A 154 -8.64 -8.89 -1.82
CA ARG A 154 -8.89 -8.25 -3.11
C ARG A 154 -7.62 -7.64 -3.70
N ALA A 155 -6.80 -7.00 -2.87
CA ALA A 155 -5.55 -6.39 -3.32
C ALA A 155 -4.51 -7.42 -3.78
N ILE A 156 -4.40 -8.58 -3.08
CA ILE A 156 -3.41 -9.62 -3.42
C ILE A 156 -3.90 -10.59 -4.48
N ALA A 157 -5.21 -10.77 -4.66
CA ALA A 157 -5.79 -11.80 -5.55
C ALA A 157 -5.35 -11.64 -7.01
N LYS A 158 -5.11 -10.42 -7.45
CA LYS A 158 -4.55 -10.16 -8.79
C LYS A 158 -3.04 -10.42 -8.90
N ASN A 159 -2.39 -10.89 -7.82
CA ASN A 159 -0.97 -11.25 -7.74
C ASN A 159 -0.01 -10.08 -8.05
N PRO A 160 -0.18 -8.88 -7.46
CA PRO A 160 0.68 -7.72 -7.73
C PRO A 160 2.09 -7.90 -7.19
N GLU A 161 3.05 -7.09 -7.67
CA GLU A 161 4.39 -7.01 -7.07
C GLU A 161 4.40 -6.21 -5.77
N VAL A 162 3.49 -5.23 -5.66
CA VAL A 162 3.44 -4.26 -4.54
C VAL A 162 2.05 -4.17 -3.94
N LEU A 163 1.98 -4.11 -2.61
CA LEU A 163 0.82 -3.65 -1.86
C LEU A 163 1.09 -2.24 -1.33
N LEU A 164 0.22 -1.30 -1.69
CA LEU A 164 0.20 0.06 -1.18
C LEU A 164 -0.95 0.20 -0.18
N CYS A 165 -0.63 0.43 1.09
CA CYS A 165 -1.58 0.43 2.20
C CYS A 165 -1.70 1.83 2.82
N ASP A 166 -2.87 2.45 2.68
CA ASP A 166 -3.19 3.74 3.29
C ASP A 166 -3.88 3.53 4.63
N GLU A 167 -3.19 3.81 5.73
CA GLU A 167 -3.67 3.69 7.11
C GLU A 167 -4.42 2.36 7.37
N PRO A 168 -3.83 1.18 7.10
CA PRO A 168 -4.56 -0.08 7.05
C PRO A 168 -5.17 -0.52 8.40
N THR A 169 -4.77 0.13 9.50
CA THR A 169 -5.29 -0.12 10.86
C THR A 169 -6.07 1.06 11.43
N GLY A 170 -6.20 2.17 10.70
CA GLY A 170 -6.70 3.43 11.22
C GLY A 170 -8.19 3.44 11.65
N ALA A 171 -8.97 2.46 11.19
CA ALA A 171 -10.39 2.29 11.56
C ALA A 171 -10.63 1.06 12.47
N LEU A 172 -9.57 0.46 13.04
CA LEU A 172 -9.62 -0.79 13.79
C LEU A 172 -9.21 -0.60 15.26
N ASP A 173 -9.75 -1.43 16.13
CA ASP A 173 -9.21 -1.58 17.48
C ASP A 173 -7.81 -2.21 17.45
N TYR A 174 -7.09 -2.07 18.56
CA TYR A 174 -5.71 -2.54 18.68
C TYR A 174 -5.54 -4.01 18.32
N THR A 175 -6.35 -4.90 18.91
CA THR A 175 -6.22 -6.35 18.72
C THR A 175 -6.45 -6.74 17.26
N THR A 176 -7.42 -6.12 16.62
CA THR A 176 -7.76 -6.33 15.21
C THR A 176 -6.68 -5.72 14.30
N GLY A 177 -6.17 -4.55 14.66
CA GLY A 177 -5.06 -3.90 13.95
C GLY A 177 -3.79 -4.75 13.94
N VAL A 178 -3.42 -5.35 15.07
CA VAL A 178 -2.28 -6.30 15.15
C VAL A 178 -2.46 -7.46 14.17
N LYS A 179 -3.68 -8.07 14.08
CA LYS A 179 -3.95 -9.17 13.13
C LYS A 179 -3.77 -8.74 11.68
N VAL A 180 -4.17 -7.52 11.35
CA VAL A 180 -3.97 -6.95 9.99
C VAL A 180 -2.49 -6.74 9.70
N LEU A 181 -1.71 -6.21 10.65
CA LEU A 181 -0.26 -6.04 10.45
C LEU A 181 0.47 -7.37 10.35
N LEU A 182 0.09 -8.38 11.13
CA LEU A 182 0.61 -9.75 11.02
C LEU A 182 0.34 -10.31 9.63
N LEU A 183 -0.89 -10.16 9.10
CA LEU A 183 -1.25 -10.61 7.76
C LEU A 183 -0.41 -9.90 6.68
N LEU A 184 -0.23 -8.57 6.76
CA LEU A 184 0.60 -7.84 5.81
C LEU A 184 2.07 -8.30 5.87
N ARG A 185 2.61 -8.56 7.07
CA ARG A 185 3.96 -9.10 7.24
C ARG A 185 4.08 -10.52 6.68
N GLN A 186 3.07 -11.36 6.88
CA GLN A 186 3.02 -12.71 6.32
C GLN A 186 3.01 -12.67 4.79
N ILE A 187 2.17 -11.85 4.17
CA ILE A 187 2.14 -11.64 2.72
C ILE A 187 3.52 -11.19 2.21
N ASN A 188 4.15 -10.23 2.89
CA ASN A 188 5.48 -9.77 2.54
C ASN A 188 6.50 -10.91 2.56
N ARG A 189 6.56 -11.70 3.64
CA ARG A 189 7.58 -12.74 3.84
C ARG A 189 7.35 -13.99 2.99
N GLU A 190 6.10 -14.50 2.99
CA GLU A 190 5.79 -15.79 2.35
C GLU A 190 5.57 -15.66 0.84
N MET A 191 5.03 -14.52 0.39
CA MET A 191 4.74 -14.30 -1.02
C MET A 191 5.79 -13.40 -1.71
N GLY A 192 6.79 -12.92 -0.97
CA GLY A 192 7.86 -12.05 -1.48
C GLY A 192 7.37 -10.69 -2.00
N LYS A 193 6.17 -10.25 -1.57
CA LYS A 193 5.60 -8.97 -2.04
C LYS A 193 6.24 -7.79 -1.34
N THR A 194 6.51 -6.72 -2.09
CA THR A 194 6.86 -5.43 -1.48
C THR A 194 5.60 -4.84 -0.85
N VAL A 195 5.68 -4.36 0.39
CA VAL A 195 4.55 -3.75 1.10
C VAL A 195 4.94 -2.34 1.53
N VAL A 196 4.18 -1.35 1.14
CA VAL A 196 4.36 0.04 1.56
C VAL A 196 3.17 0.47 2.39
N ILE A 197 3.38 0.76 3.67
CA ILE A 197 2.35 1.21 4.59
C ILE A 197 2.57 2.70 4.86
N ILE A 198 1.58 3.54 4.60
CA ILE A 198 1.59 4.90 5.10
C ILE A 198 0.74 4.98 6.36
N THR A 199 1.26 5.65 7.42
CA THR A 199 0.54 5.80 8.68
C THR A 199 1.06 6.99 9.49
N HIS A 200 0.24 7.50 10.41
CA HIS A 200 0.67 8.43 11.44
C HIS A 200 1.03 7.70 12.77
N ASN A 201 0.75 6.40 12.86
CA ASN A 201 1.03 5.57 14.04
C ASN A 201 2.51 5.16 14.08
N GLN A 202 3.30 5.86 14.93
CA GLN A 202 4.75 5.69 14.98
C GLN A 202 5.22 4.28 15.38
N PRO A 203 4.65 3.60 16.39
CA PRO A 203 4.99 2.24 16.74
C PRO A 203 5.03 1.25 15.58
N ILE A 204 4.16 1.38 14.58
CA ILE A 204 4.10 0.48 13.41
C ILE A 204 5.43 0.45 12.64
N ALA A 205 6.22 1.53 12.67
CA ALA A 205 7.53 1.57 12.03
C ALA A 205 8.53 0.53 12.59
N GLN A 206 8.30 0.02 13.80
CA GLN A 206 9.19 -0.99 14.38
C GLN A 206 9.18 -2.30 13.60
N MET A 207 8.07 -2.64 12.92
CA MET A 207 8.00 -3.85 12.09
C MET A 207 8.61 -3.70 10.70
N ALA A 208 8.90 -2.48 10.26
CA ALA A 208 9.37 -2.20 8.91
C ALA A 208 10.82 -2.64 8.70
N ASP A 209 11.15 -3.06 7.47
CA ASP A 209 12.52 -3.23 7.01
C ASP A 209 13.14 -1.87 6.63
N ARG A 210 12.29 -0.92 6.17
CA ARG A 210 12.66 0.47 5.84
C ARG A 210 11.68 1.44 6.47
N VAL A 211 12.20 2.47 7.10
CA VAL A 211 11.41 3.58 7.68
C VAL A 211 11.71 4.86 6.91
N ILE A 212 10.65 5.48 6.40
CA ILE A 212 10.69 6.77 5.71
C ILE A 212 9.85 7.74 6.53
N ARG A 213 10.38 8.93 6.85
CA ARG A 213 9.60 9.99 7.50
C ARG A 213 9.38 11.14 6.54
N ILE A 214 8.13 11.57 6.45
CA ILE A 214 7.73 12.73 5.64
C ILE A 214 7.16 13.82 6.53
N ARG A 215 7.60 15.05 6.32
CA ARG A 215 7.11 16.24 7.01
C ARG A 215 6.98 17.39 6.02
N SER A 216 5.78 17.98 5.93
CA SER A 216 5.51 19.12 5.01
C SER A 216 5.97 18.85 3.56
N GLY A 217 5.75 17.65 3.07
CA GLY A 217 6.13 17.23 1.71
C GLY A 217 7.59 16.81 1.53
N GLU A 218 8.45 16.96 2.52
CA GLU A 218 9.88 16.63 2.45
C GLU A 218 10.20 15.31 3.15
N ILE A 219 11.12 14.54 2.60
CA ILE A 219 11.66 13.33 3.23
C ILE A 219 12.72 13.75 4.25
N VAL A 220 12.41 13.60 5.53
CA VAL A 220 13.30 14.00 6.63
C VAL A 220 14.11 12.83 7.21
N GLU A 221 13.71 11.59 6.90
CA GLU A 221 14.43 10.38 7.30
C GLU A 221 14.17 9.28 6.26
N ASN A 222 15.21 8.54 5.90
CA ASN A 222 15.14 7.28 5.16
C ASN A 222 16.21 6.34 5.73
N ARG A 223 15.79 5.32 6.46
CA ARG A 223 16.71 4.38 7.09
C ARG A 223 16.26 2.94 6.96
N LEU A 224 17.21 2.03 6.85
CA LEU A 224 16.99 0.60 7.01
C LEU A 224 16.84 0.25 8.49
N ASN A 225 15.96 -0.68 8.79
CA ASN A 225 15.82 -1.29 10.09
C ASN A 225 16.31 -2.75 10.01
N HIS A 226 17.48 -3.00 10.59
CA HIS A 226 18.12 -4.32 10.52
C HIS A 226 17.51 -5.35 11.48
N VAL A 227 16.66 -4.92 12.42
CA VAL A 227 16.01 -5.79 13.41
C VAL A 227 14.53 -5.44 13.51
N PRO A 228 13.72 -5.78 12.48
CA PRO A 228 12.28 -5.54 12.54
C PRO A 228 11.62 -6.33 13.68
N VAL A 229 10.76 -5.66 14.42
CA VAL A 229 10.00 -6.25 15.53
C VAL A 229 8.80 -7.01 14.96
N ASP A 230 8.46 -8.15 15.57
CA ASP A 230 7.23 -8.88 15.25
C ASP A 230 6.00 -7.99 15.53
N PRO A 231 5.04 -7.88 14.58
CA PRO A 231 3.84 -7.04 14.78
C PRO A 231 3.05 -7.37 16.05
N GLY A 232 3.07 -8.63 16.49
CA GLY A 232 2.39 -9.06 17.73
C GLY A 232 3.01 -8.52 19.02
N LYS A 233 4.20 -7.90 18.95
CA LYS A 233 4.92 -7.30 20.07
C LYS A 233 4.90 -5.77 20.07
N ILE A 234 4.24 -5.16 19.10
CA ILE A 234 4.14 -3.70 18.97
C ILE A 234 2.94 -3.22 19.78
N GLU A 235 3.16 -2.25 20.65
CA GLU A 235 2.12 -1.57 21.43
C GLU A 235 1.94 -0.14 20.90
N TRP A 236 0.69 0.30 20.69
CA TRP A 236 0.33 1.66 20.26
C TRP A 236 -0.98 2.15 20.86
#